data_e4248c89a585ef0f48db1d0f7e916523
#
_entry.id   e4248c89a585ef0f48db1d0f7e916523
#
_cell.length_a   1.000
_cell.length_b   1.000
_cell.length_c   1.000
_cell.angle_alpha   90.00
_cell.angle_beta   90.00
_cell.angle_gamma   90.00
#
_symmetry.space_group_name_H-M   'P 1'
#
loop_
_entity.id
_entity.type
_entity.pdbx_description
1 polymer ?
#
loop_
_entity_poly.entity_id
_entity_poly.type
_entity_poly.pdbx_seq_one_letter_code
_entity_poly.pdbx_strand_id
1 'polypeptide(L)'
;LSEPTSTRSIVLNSGREITGDLAVREALESAVNKQGIAQGVFANSESVAQTLMAKNVPYSDVDVKVYDYDVAKARQLLDFSGWKLTAGKAIREKQGKPLSLLLSYNINNAGEKEIAELLQADFKEIGVELRILGEEKQAYLDRQKSGDFDLQYSLSWGKPYDPASYISSFRVPTHADYQAQKGLKNKPEINLI
;
A
#
# COMPACT_ATOMS: atom_id res chain seq x y z
N LEU A 1 -10.46 -22.88 -9.43
CA LEU A 1 -9.48 -22.07 -8.68
C LEU A 1 -9.29 -22.69 -7.30
N SER A 2 -8.05 -22.81 -6.84
CA SER A 2 -7.75 -23.21 -5.47
C SER A 2 -8.18 -22.10 -4.50
N GLU A 3 -8.41 -22.46 -3.22
CA GLU A 3 -8.66 -21.44 -2.18
C GLU A 3 -7.44 -20.53 -2.02
N PRO A 4 -7.64 -19.21 -1.78
CA PRO A 4 -6.55 -18.29 -1.53
C PRO A 4 -5.75 -18.71 -0.29
N THR A 5 -4.42 -18.70 -0.41
CA THR A 5 -3.51 -19.09 0.67
C THR A 5 -2.78 -17.91 1.30
N SER A 6 -2.75 -16.77 0.62
CA SER A 6 -2.07 -15.54 1.10
C SER A 6 -2.73 -14.32 0.49
N THR A 7 -2.49 -13.16 1.10
CA THR A 7 -2.92 -11.86 0.59
C THR A 7 -1.70 -11.03 0.24
N ARG A 8 -1.65 -10.54 -1.00
CA ARG A 8 -0.72 -9.51 -1.44
C ARG A 8 -1.29 -8.15 -1.09
N SER A 9 -0.50 -7.33 -0.43
CA SER A 9 -0.90 -5.99 -0.03
C SER A 9 0.24 -5.00 -0.23
N ILE A 10 -0.09 -3.71 -0.21
CA ILE A 10 0.89 -2.63 -0.16
C ILE A 10 0.78 -1.94 1.18
N VAL A 11 1.89 -1.90 1.90
CA VAL A 11 2.00 -1.20 3.17
C VAL A 11 2.37 0.25 2.91
N LEU A 12 1.58 1.16 3.45
CA LEU A 12 1.85 2.59 3.47
C LEU A 12 2.63 2.94 4.73
N ASN A 13 3.81 3.53 4.55
CA ASN A 13 4.69 3.88 5.66
C ASN A 13 4.17 5.11 6.42
N SER A 14 3.41 4.90 7.49
CA SER A 14 2.83 5.98 8.29
C SER A 14 3.85 6.82 9.07
N GLY A 15 5.12 6.42 9.08
CA GLY A 15 6.23 7.18 9.67
C GLY A 15 6.78 8.28 8.77
N ARG A 16 6.39 8.34 7.51
CA ARG A 16 6.85 9.36 6.54
C ARG A 16 5.95 10.59 6.59
N GLU A 17 6.48 11.74 6.17
CA GLU A 17 5.77 13.03 6.22
C GLU A 17 4.46 12.99 5.43
N ILE A 18 4.48 12.48 4.21
CA ILE A 18 3.33 12.47 3.31
C ILE A 18 2.34 11.37 3.68
N THR A 19 2.79 10.14 3.73
CA THR A 19 1.96 8.97 4.04
C THR A 19 1.61 8.85 5.52
N GLY A 20 2.15 9.72 6.36
CA GLY A 20 1.72 9.92 7.74
C GLY A 20 0.34 10.59 7.88
N ASP A 21 -0.13 11.29 6.85
CA ASP A 21 -1.46 11.90 6.82
C ASP A 21 -2.52 10.85 6.46
N LEU A 22 -3.52 10.65 7.33
CA LEU A 22 -4.58 9.66 7.13
C LEU A 22 -5.37 9.95 5.85
N ALA A 23 -5.71 11.22 5.59
CA ALA A 23 -6.49 11.56 4.41
C ALA A 23 -5.73 11.29 3.10
N VAL A 24 -4.40 11.42 3.11
CA VAL A 24 -3.55 11.01 1.98
C VAL A 24 -3.64 9.49 1.78
N ARG A 25 -3.51 8.70 2.86
CA ARG A 25 -3.62 7.22 2.74
C ARG A 25 -4.98 6.79 2.23
N GLU A 26 -6.08 7.37 2.76
CA GLU A 26 -7.44 7.10 2.30
C GLU A 26 -7.65 7.53 0.82
N ALA A 27 -7.03 8.62 0.40
CA ALA A 27 -7.06 9.05 -0.99
C ALA A 27 -6.36 8.06 -1.92
N LEU A 28 -5.16 7.60 -1.54
CA LEU A 28 -4.41 6.61 -2.32
C LEU A 28 -5.21 5.30 -2.43
N GLU A 29 -5.83 4.85 -1.35
CA GLU A 29 -6.63 3.63 -1.35
C GLU A 29 -7.88 3.74 -2.23
N SER A 30 -8.56 4.90 -2.18
CA SER A 30 -9.73 5.17 -3.04
C SER A 30 -9.36 5.36 -4.51
N ALA A 31 -8.11 5.67 -4.84
CA ALA A 31 -7.64 5.84 -6.22
C ALA A 31 -7.28 4.53 -6.92
N VAL A 32 -7.12 3.43 -6.20
CA VAL A 32 -6.65 2.15 -6.76
C VAL A 32 -7.78 1.34 -7.35
N ASN A 33 -7.71 1.05 -8.64
CA ASN A 33 -8.61 0.13 -9.31
C ASN A 33 -8.20 -1.33 -9.09
N LYS A 34 -8.45 -1.85 -7.88
CA LYS A 34 -8.08 -3.22 -7.47
C LYS A 34 -8.64 -4.29 -8.42
N GLN A 35 -9.88 -4.09 -8.90
CA GLN A 35 -10.51 -5.03 -9.85
C GLN A 35 -9.81 -5.02 -11.21
N GLY A 36 -9.42 -3.84 -11.69
CA GLY A 36 -8.64 -3.71 -12.92
C GLY A 36 -7.27 -4.38 -12.82
N ILE A 37 -6.61 -4.28 -11.66
CA ILE A 37 -5.34 -4.96 -11.37
C ILE A 37 -5.53 -6.49 -11.40
N ALA A 38 -6.53 -7.02 -10.69
CA ALA A 38 -6.80 -8.45 -10.65
C ALA A 38 -7.08 -9.03 -12.05
N GLN A 39 -7.80 -8.29 -12.88
CA GLN A 39 -8.09 -8.69 -14.25
C GLN A 39 -6.87 -8.54 -15.17
N GLY A 40 -6.18 -7.41 -15.11
CA GLY A 40 -5.12 -7.05 -16.07
C GLY A 40 -3.81 -7.79 -15.81
N VAL A 41 -3.41 -7.95 -14.56
CA VAL A 41 -2.14 -8.62 -14.20
C VAL A 41 -2.31 -10.12 -14.05
N PHE A 42 -3.41 -10.55 -13.43
CA PHE A 42 -3.61 -11.95 -13.02
C PHE A 42 -4.67 -12.70 -13.81
N ALA A 43 -5.28 -12.09 -14.84
CA ALA A 43 -6.36 -12.67 -15.63
C ALA A 43 -7.46 -13.30 -14.74
N ASN A 44 -7.79 -12.67 -13.61
CA ASN A 44 -8.70 -13.14 -12.57
C ASN A 44 -8.29 -14.49 -11.90
N SER A 45 -7.03 -14.88 -11.98
CA SER A 45 -6.51 -16.02 -11.19
C SER A 45 -6.32 -15.65 -9.71
N GLU A 46 -6.15 -14.35 -9.41
CA GLU A 46 -6.20 -13.79 -8.05
C GLU A 46 -7.48 -12.94 -7.90
N SER A 47 -8.08 -12.97 -6.72
CA SER A 47 -9.25 -12.17 -6.39
C SER A 47 -8.86 -10.95 -5.55
N VAL A 48 -9.65 -9.89 -5.62
CA VAL A 48 -9.45 -8.71 -4.77
C VAL A 48 -9.63 -9.08 -3.29
N ALA A 49 -8.60 -8.79 -2.48
CA ALA A 49 -8.64 -8.95 -1.05
C ALA A 49 -9.25 -7.72 -0.37
N GLN A 50 -10.01 -7.95 0.69
CA GLN A 50 -10.58 -6.90 1.54
C GLN A 50 -9.93 -6.84 2.91
N THR A 51 -9.19 -7.89 3.28
CA THR A 51 -8.55 -8.05 4.58
C THR A 51 -7.10 -8.48 4.40
N LEU A 52 -6.30 -8.27 5.44
CA LEU A 52 -4.89 -8.64 5.47
C LEU A 52 -4.65 -10.15 5.29
N MET A 53 -5.62 -10.95 5.69
CA MET A 53 -5.59 -12.41 5.60
C MET A 53 -6.76 -12.88 4.77
N ALA A 54 -6.62 -14.02 4.08
CA ALA A 54 -7.74 -14.64 3.39
C ALA A 54 -8.83 -15.05 4.40
N LYS A 55 -10.11 -14.90 4.03
CA LYS A 55 -11.26 -15.17 4.93
C LYS A 55 -11.34 -16.61 5.43
N ASN A 56 -10.74 -17.55 4.71
CA ASN A 56 -10.65 -18.97 5.10
C ASN A 56 -9.56 -19.25 6.15
N VAL A 57 -8.77 -18.24 6.53
CA VAL A 57 -7.82 -18.35 7.65
C VAL A 57 -8.59 -18.14 8.94
N PRO A 58 -8.38 -18.98 9.98
CA PRO A 58 -9.07 -18.85 11.24
C PRO A 58 -8.98 -17.43 11.83
N TYR A 59 -10.09 -16.92 12.35
CA TYR A 59 -10.21 -15.57 12.95
C TYR A 59 -9.98 -14.39 12.00
N SER A 60 -9.94 -14.61 10.68
CA SER A 60 -9.73 -13.55 9.68
C SER A 60 -11.03 -13.09 9.01
N ASP A 61 -12.15 -13.68 9.35
CA ASP A 61 -13.48 -13.24 8.90
C ASP A 61 -13.96 -12.08 9.79
N VAL A 62 -13.43 -10.91 9.52
CA VAL A 62 -13.72 -9.68 10.25
C VAL A 62 -14.32 -8.64 9.32
N ASP A 63 -15.27 -7.88 9.83
CA ASP A 63 -15.80 -6.73 9.12
C ASP A 63 -14.79 -5.58 9.16
N VAL A 64 -14.41 -5.11 7.98
CA VAL A 64 -13.51 -3.99 7.81
C VAL A 64 -14.14 -2.92 6.94
N LYS A 65 -13.74 -1.68 7.14
CA LYS A 65 -14.09 -0.59 6.22
C LYS A 65 -13.43 -0.86 4.88
N VAL A 66 -14.24 -1.09 3.86
CA VAL A 66 -13.77 -1.24 2.48
C VAL A 66 -13.79 0.13 1.81
N TYR A 67 -12.74 0.42 1.05
CA TYR A 67 -12.65 1.63 0.24
C TYR A 67 -12.92 1.25 -1.21
N ASP A 68 -13.98 1.85 -1.75
CA ASP A 68 -14.32 1.69 -3.15
C ASP A 68 -13.39 2.52 -4.04
N TYR A 69 -13.20 2.08 -5.27
CA TYR A 69 -12.52 2.86 -6.29
C TYR A 69 -13.33 4.12 -6.62
N ASP A 70 -12.85 5.26 -6.19
CA ASP A 70 -13.49 6.57 -6.35
C ASP A 70 -12.45 7.67 -6.50
N VAL A 71 -12.10 7.96 -7.74
CA VAL A 71 -11.13 9.01 -8.11
C VAL A 71 -11.58 10.41 -7.65
N ALA A 72 -12.90 10.67 -7.67
CA ALA A 72 -13.42 11.98 -7.25
C ALA A 72 -13.21 12.19 -5.75
N LYS A 73 -13.55 11.17 -4.95
CA LYS A 73 -13.30 11.15 -3.50
C LYS A 73 -11.82 11.27 -3.18
N ALA A 74 -10.96 10.54 -3.89
CA ALA A 74 -9.52 10.61 -3.71
C ALA A 74 -9.00 12.04 -3.91
N ARG A 75 -9.44 12.73 -4.96
CA ARG A 75 -9.09 14.13 -5.22
C ARG A 75 -9.58 15.07 -4.10
N GLN A 76 -10.80 14.88 -3.61
CA GLN A 76 -11.35 15.68 -2.51
C GLN A 76 -10.55 15.51 -1.21
N LEU A 77 -10.14 14.28 -0.87
CA LEU A 77 -9.32 13.99 0.30
C LEU A 77 -7.95 14.67 0.22
N LEU A 78 -7.31 14.65 -0.95
CA LEU A 78 -6.05 15.37 -1.17
C LEU A 78 -6.24 16.88 -1.07
N ASP A 79 -7.33 17.41 -1.62
CA ASP A 79 -7.67 18.82 -1.48
C ASP A 79 -7.90 19.23 -0.03
N PHE A 80 -8.58 18.39 0.74
CA PHE A 80 -8.81 18.58 2.18
C PHE A 80 -7.50 18.58 2.97
N SER A 81 -6.58 17.68 2.64
CA SER A 81 -5.23 17.62 3.23
C SER A 81 -4.31 18.78 2.82
N GLY A 82 -4.79 19.69 1.95
CA GLY A 82 -4.02 20.84 1.50
C GLY A 82 -3.08 20.56 0.33
N TRP A 83 -3.15 19.39 -0.29
CA TRP A 83 -2.46 19.07 -1.53
C TRP A 83 -3.23 19.64 -2.72
N LYS A 84 -2.76 20.72 -3.34
CA LYS A 84 -3.47 21.44 -4.40
C LYS A 84 -2.89 21.19 -5.77
N LEU A 85 -3.77 21.00 -6.76
CA LEU A 85 -3.38 20.95 -8.16
C LEU A 85 -3.42 22.38 -8.72
N THR A 86 -2.24 22.96 -8.95
CA THR A 86 -2.09 24.28 -9.51
C THR A 86 -2.26 24.24 -11.02
N ALA A 87 -2.86 25.29 -11.59
CA ALA A 87 -3.05 25.40 -13.04
C ALA A 87 -1.72 25.21 -13.79
N GLY A 88 -1.73 24.34 -14.81
CA GLY A 88 -0.57 24.00 -15.63
C GLY A 88 0.38 22.94 -15.02
N LYS A 89 0.11 22.45 -13.81
CA LYS A 89 0.87 21.34 -13.18
C LYS A 89 0.10 20.04 -13.24
N ALA A 90 0.82 18.94 -13.45
CA ALA A 90 0.24 17.59 -13.42
C ALA A 90 0.26 16.98 -12.01
N ILE A 91 1.17 17.43 -11.15
CA ILE A 91 1.39 16.91 -9.80
C ILE A 91 0.94 17.97 -8.78
N ARG A 92 0.24 17.51 -7.74
CA ARG A 92 -0.21 18.32 -6.62
C ARG A 92 0.97 18.80 -5.78
N GLU A 93 0.78 19.95 -5.15
CA GLU A 93 1.79 20.55 -4.27
C GLU A 93 1.17 20.99 -2.95
N LYS A 94 1.97 20.96 -1.91
CA LYS A 94 1.67 21.53 -0.60
C LYS A 94 2.89 22.28 -0.10
N GLN A 95 2.77 23.59 0.14
CA GLN A 95 3.88 24.44 0.59
C GLN A 95 5.11 24.39 -0.35
N GLY A 96 4.89 24.32 -1.66
CA GLY A 96 5.95 24.22 -2.66
C GLY A 96 6.59 22.84 -2.83
N LYS A 97 6.21 21.85 -2.04
CA LYS A 97 6.68 20.47 -2.18
C LYS A 97 5.73 19.68 -3.07
N PRO A 98 6.21 18.93 -4.08
CA PRO A 98 5.37 18.07 -4.90
C PRO A 98 4.89 16.84 -4.11
N LEU A 99 3.70 16.35 -4.44
CA LEU A 99 3.17 15.08 -3.93
C LEU A 99 3.82 13.92 -4.69
N SER A 100 5.01 13.52 -4.23
CA SER A 100 5.83 12.49 -4.84
C SER A 100 6.13 11.40 -3.81
N LEU A 101 5.80 10.15 -4.16
CA LEU A 101 5.93 8.98 -3.33
C LEU A 101 6.89 7.96 -3.96
N LEU A 102 7.53 7.14 -3.13
CA LEU A 102 8.40 6.05 -3.55
C LEU A 102 7.77 4.70 -3.21
N LEU A 103 7.51 3.89 -4.24
CA LEU A 103 7.20 2.47 -4.12
C LEU A 103 8.43 1.65 -4.44
N SER A 104 8.92 0.85 -3.50
CA SER A 104 9.94 -0.16 -3.79
C SER A 104 9.33 -1.55 -3.94
N TYR A 105 9.88 -2.35 -4.87
CA TYR A 105 9.46 -3.72 -5.12
C TYR A 105 10.65 -4.64 -5.35
N ASN A 106 10.45 -5.93 -5.07
CA ASN A 106 11.48 -6.94 -5.34
C ASN A 106 11.35 -7.42 -6.78
N ILE A 107 12.40 -7.21 -7.60
CA ILE A 107 12.40 -7.58 -9.04
C ILE A 107 12.23 -9.08 -9.30
N ASN A 108 12.45 -9.92 -8.29
CA ASN A 108 12.28 -11.38 -8.40
C ASN A 108 10.84 -11.84 -8.13
N ASN A 109 9.95 -10.94 -7.71
CA ASN A 109 8.56 -11.28 -7.44
C ASN A 109 7.69 -11.00 -8.65
N ALA A 110 7.04 -12.05 -9.15
CA ALA A 110 6.15 -11.92 -10.31
C ALA A 110 4.97 -10.99 -10.02
N GLY A 111 4.64 -10.13 -10.98
CA GLY A 111 3.50 -9.23 -10.94
C GLY A 111 3.72 -7.94 -10.14
N GLU A 112 4.77 -7.82 -9.33
CA GLU A 112 4.97 -6.60 -8.52
C GLU A 112 5.28 -5.37 -9.39
N LYS A 113 6.06 -5.56 -10.45
CA LYS A 113 6.36 -4.48 -11.40
C LYS A 113 5.11 -4.01 -12.12
N GLU A 114 4.34 -4.93 -12.66
CA GLU A 114 3.12 -4.65 -13.41
C GLU A 114 2.08 -3.95 -12.54
N ILE A 115 1.92 -4.39 -11.30
CA ILE A 115 1.05 -3.70 -10.33
C ILE A 115 1.58 -2.28 -10.05
N ALA A 116 2.89 -2.11 -9.84
CA ALA A 116 3.48 -0.80 -9.57
C ALA A 116 3.24 0.18 -10.73
N GLU A 117 3.32 -0.28 -11.98
CA GLU A 117 3.05 0.53 -13.18
C GLU A 117 1.56 0.92 -13.28
N LEU A 118 0.64 0.02 -12.92
CA LEU A 118 -0.79 0.35 -12.86
C LEU A 118 -1.09 1.36 -11.74
N LEU A 119 -0.51 1.17 -10.55
CA LEU A 119 -0.63 2.14 -9.46
C LEU A 119 -0.06 3.52 -9.84
N GLN A 120 1.03 3.55 -10.60
CA GLN A 120 1.59 4.80 -11.11
C GLN A 120 0.60 5.52 -12.03
N ALA A 121 -0.13 4.77 -12.86
CA ALA A 121 -1.16 5.34 -13.72
C ALA A 121 -2.36 5.85 -12.90
N ASP A 122 -2.88 5.04 -11.98
CA ASP A 122 -3.99 5.40 -11.10
C ASP A 122 -3.67 6.65 -10.26
N PHE A 123 -2.48 6.72 -9.67
CA PHE A 123 -2.07 7.84 -8.84
C PHE A 123 -1.85 9.12 -9.64
N LYS A 124 -1.39 8.99 -10.87
CA LYS A 124 -1.27 10.14 -11.79
C LYS A 124 -2.61 10.81 -12.04
N GLU A 125 -3.70 10.05 -12.11
CA GLU A 125 -5.05 10.61 -12.31
C GLU A 125 -5.48 11.54 -11.17
N ILE A 126 -5.00 11.30 -9.96
CA ILE A 126 -5.29 12.14 -8.80
C ILE A 126 -4.22 13.20 -8.53
N GLY A 127 -3.22 13.32 -9.40
CA GLY A 127 -2.14 14.29 -9.29
C GLY A 127 -1.02 13.91 -8.33
N VAL A 128 -0.80 12.61 -8.14
CA VAL A 128 0.30 12.05 -7.34
C VAL A 128 1.36 11.48 -8.27
N GLU A 129 2.61 11.83 -8.05
CA GLU A 129 3.75 11.17 -8.68
C GLU A 129 4.13 9.93 -7.88
N LEU A 130 4.09 8.76 -8.51
CA LEU A 130 4.61 7.54 -7.94
C LEU A 130 5.92 7.16 -8.65
N ARG A 131 7.02 7.25 -7.93
CA ARG A 131 8.31 6.73 -8.37
C ARG A 131 8.40 5.26 -7.99
N ILE A 132 8.67 4.40 -8.98
CA ILE A 132 8.79 2.96 -8.76
C ILE A 132 10.27 2.56 -8.80
N LEU A 133 10.70 1.75 -7.84
CA LEU A 133 12.08 1.30 -7.70
C LEU A 133 12.13 -0.22 -7.55
N GLY A 134 12.64 -0.89 -8.58
CA GLY A 134 12.92 -2.33 -8.53
C GLY A 134 14.27 -2.59 -7.88
N GLU A 135 14.31 -3.49 -6.91
CA GLU A 135 15.51 -3.84 -6.17
C GLU A 135 15.67 -5.35 -6.05
N GLU A 136 16.92 -5.80 -5.99
CA GLU A 136 17.25 -7.16 -5.58
C GLU A 136 16.82 -7.40 -4.12
N LYS A 137 16.52 -8.66 -3.77
CA LYS A 137 15.93 -9.04 -2.48
C LYS A 137 16.63 -8.42 -1.27
N GLN A 138 17.97 -8.41 -1.25
CA GLN A 138 18.70 -7.90 -0.09
C GLN A 138 18.55 -6.38 0.04
N ALA A 139 18.70 -5.63 -1.05
CA ALA A 139 18.52 -4.17 -1.06
C ALA A 139 17.08 -3.79 -0.67
N TYR A 140 16.09 -4.54 -1.19
CA TYR A 140 14.69 -4.38 -0.82
C TYR A 140 14.45 -4.56 0.69
N LEU A 141 15.03 -5.61 1.30
CA LEU A 141 14.92 -5.85 2.75
C LEU A 141 15.65 -4.79 3.58
N ASP A 142 16.79 -4.31 3.12
CA ASP A 142 17.54 -3.26 3.82
C ASP A 142 16.79 -1.93 3.77
N ARG A 143 16.11 -1.61 2.65
CA ARG A 143 15.19 -0.48 2.54
C ARG A 143 14.00 -0.63 3.47
N GLN A 144 13.42 -1.83 3.58
CA GLN A 144 12.35 -2.11 4.54
C GLN A 144 12.79 -1.80 5.97
N LYS A 145 13.96 -2.26 6.38
CA LYS A 145 14.51 -2.02 7.73
C LYS A 145 14.83 -0.55 7.99
N SER A 146 15.37 0.15 7.00
CA SER A 146 15.69 1.57 7.12
C SER A 146 14.47 2.49 7.07
N GLY A 147 13.36 2.00 6.49
CA GLY A 147 12.13 2.76 6.26
C GLY A 147 12.24 3.83 5.17
N ASP A 148 13.19 3.68 4.26
CA ASP A 148 13.37 4.61 3.14
C ASP A 148 12.44 4.28 1.97
N PHE A 149 11.14 4.24 2.24
CA PHE A 149 10.05 4.02 1.27
C PHE A 149 8.78 4.72 1.76
N ASP A 150 7.88 5.03 0.86
CA ASP A 150 6.52 5.48 1.18
C ASP A 150 5.54 4.31 1.06
N LEU A 151 5.71 3.48 0.02
CA LEU A 151 4.94 2.26 -0.22
C LEU A 151 5.88 1.07 -0.43
N GLN A 152 5.48 -0.11 0.05
CA GLN A 152 6.21 -1.36 -0.15
C GLN A 152 5.26 -2.55 -0.17
N TYR A 153 5.60 -3.59 -0.95
CA TYR A 153 4.81 -4.81 -0.97
C TYR A 153 4.95 -5.61 0.32
N SER A 154 3.86 -6.25 0.69
CA SER A 154 3.81 -7.23 1.76
C SER A 154 2.97 -8.42 1.34
N LEU A 155 3.36 -9.60 1.74
CA LEU A 155 2.65 -10.85 1.48
C LEU A 155 2.32 -11.52 2.80
N SER A 156 1.03 -11.71 3.08
CA SER A 156 0.61 -12.44 4.27
C SER A 156 0.86 -13.94 4.10
N TRP A 157 0.88 -14.64 5.22
CA TRP A 157 0.96 -16.09 5.23
C TRP A 157 -0.43 -16.70 5.42
N GLY A 158 -0.71 -17.77 4.69
CA GLY A 158 -1.93 -18.55 4.82
C GLY A 158 -1.68 -19.89 5.49
N LYS A 159 -2.64 -20.81 5.35
CA LYS A 159 -2.47 -22.19 5.85
C LYS A 159 -1.18 -22.82 5.30
N PRO A 160 -0.44 -23.59 6.11
CA PRO A 160 -0.77 -24.04 7.47
C PRO A 160 -0.28 -23.11 8.60
N TYR A 161 0.17 -21.91 8.30
CA TYR A 161 0.77 -20.98 9.26
C TYR A 161 -0.29 -20.31 10.14
N ASP A 162 0.09 -20.09 11.41
CA ASP A 162 -0.73 -19.34 12.36
C ASP A 162 -0.78 -17.87 11.95
N PRO A 163 -1.97 -17.27 11.76
CA PRO A 163 -2.11 -15.85 11.45
C PRO A 163 -1.44 -14.94 12.48
N ALA A 164 -1.37 -15.33 13.74
CA ALA A 164 -0.71 -14.55 14.79
C ALA A 164 0.78 -14.31 14.50
N SER A 165 1.45 -15.22 13.79
CA SER A 165 2.86 -15.07 13.44
C SER A 165 3.08 -13.90 12.46
N TYR A 166 2.18 -13.71 11.51
CA TYR A 166 2.24 -12.57 10.58
C TYR A 166 1.77 -11.27 11.25
N ILE A 167 0.63 -11.32 11.96
CA ILE A 167 0.08 -10.13 12.64
C ILE A 167 1.02 -9.62 13.73
N SER A 168 1.77 -10.51 14.38
CA SER A 168 2.76 -10.11 15.39
C SER A 168 3.86 -9.22 14.81
N SER A 169 4.11 -9.29 13.51
CA SER A 169 5.05 -8.42 12.81
C SER A 169 4.66 -6.94 12.88
N PHE A 170 3.42 -6.62 13.15
CA PHE A 170 2.92 -5.25 13.31
C PHE A 170 2.90 -4.77 14.77
N ARG A 171 3.34 -5.60 15.73
CA ARG A 171 3.43 -5.20 17.14
C ARG A 171 4.70 -4.40 17.41
N VAL A 172 4.54 -3.13 17.80
CA VAL A 172 5.65 -2.23 18.10
C VAL A 172 6.69 -2.81 19.08
N PRO A 173 6.31 -3.43 20.21
CA PRO A 173 7.31 -3.87 21.18
C PRO A 173 8.17 -5.07 20.73
N THR A 174 7.67 -5.86 19.79
CA THR A 174 8.30 -7.13 19.40
C THR A 174 8.95 -7.07 18.04
N HIS A 175 8.82 -5.97 17.31
CA HIS A 175 9.22 -5.91 15.92
C HIS A 175 10.60 -5.26 15.74
N ALA A 176 11.47 -5.94 15.00
CA ALA A 176 12.79 -5.45 14.66
C ALA A 176 12.82 -4.64 13.34
N ASP A 177 11.72 -4.66 12.58
CA ASP A 177 11.64 -3.92 11.34
C ASP A 177 11.03 -2.52 11.49
N TYR A 178 11.07 -1.77 10.40
CA TYR A 178 10.68 -0.38 10.39
C TYR A 178 9.21 -0.15 10.67
N GLN A 179 8.31 -1.02 10.20
CA GLN A 179 6.87 -0.83 10.38
C GLN A 179 6.53 -0.68 11.87
N ALA A 180 7.10 -1.54 12.72
CA ALA A 180 6.88 -1.46 14.14
C ALA A 180 7.71 -0.38 14.82
N GLN A 181 8.98 -0.21 14.42
CA GLN A 181 9.89 0.73 15.09
C GLN A 181 9.59 2.19 14.78
N LYS A 182 9.25 2.50 13.56
CA LYS A 182 9.09 3.87 13.05
C LYS A 182 7.67 4.14 12.55
N GLY A 183 7.15 3.26 11.70
CA GLY A 183 5.85 3.43 11.06
C GLY A 183 4.69 3.37 12.05
N LEU A 184 4.77 2.50 13.05
CA LEU A 184 3.70 2.27 14.02
C LEU A 184 3.93 2.90 15.38
N LYS A 185 5.16 3.27 15.74
CA LYS A 185 5.51 3.70 17.09
C LYS A 185 4.63 4.82 17.64
N ASN A 186 4.25 5.77 16.82
CA ASN A 186 3.40 6.91 17.18
C ASN A 186 2.09 6.95 16.41
N LYS A 187 1.82 5.95 15.59
CA LYS A 187 0.66 5.88 14.69
C LYS A 187 0.25 4.41 14.56
N PRO A 188 -0.66 3.95 15.41
CA PRO A 188 -1.06 2.53 15.44
C PRO A 188 -1.83 2.07 14.20
N GLU A 189 -2.33 3.02 13.39
CA GLU A 189 -3.09 2.67 12.20
C GLU A 189 -2.16 2.35 11.04
N ILE A 190 -2.44 1.24 10.37
CA ILE A 190 -1.84 0.86 9.10
C ILE A 190 -2.95 0.75 8.07
N ASN A 191 -2.76 1.41 6.94
CA ASN A 191 -3.60 1.20 5.78
C ASN A 191 -2.85 0.30 4.79
N LEU A 192 -3.55 -0.72 4.34
CA LEU A 192 -3.08 -1.65 3.31
C LEU A 192 -3.87 -1.42 2.02
N ILE A 193 -3.17 -1.42 0.90
CA ILE A 193 -3.76 -1.32 -0.44
C ILE A 193 -3.76 -2.71 -1.10
#